data_792875b9ca048156606d57c4d8d1e306
#
_entry.id   792875b9ca048156606d57c4d8d1e306
#
_cell.length_a   1.000
_cell.length_b   1.000
_cell.length_c   1.000
_cell.angle_alpha   90.00
_cell.angle_beta   90.00
_cell.angle_gamma   90.00
#
_symmetry.space_group_name_H-M   'P 1'
#
loop_
_entity.id
_entity.type
_entity.pdbx_description
1 polymer ?
#
loop_
_entity_poly.entity_id
_entity_poly.type
_entity_poly.pdbx_seq_one_letter_code
_entity_poly.pdbx_strand_id
1 'polypeptide(L)'
;MNVAFNLEQEALASCNYLERLGEPEIGFTCFNVFLTDPAEAVHDWPDFLDVPGRSAETCVLLRHMTGRRAATEDAYFRRIYGFQEPDGLFYRPETEITDHAMMPEEQALVMAALIARAIGDDDGEAQERLRRQITGLKAMAARPGPFPAMLLRPLTRVWEALGIEDAGHLAQLYARQMTQESPLFRPDGSFGGHVHSHLYAAAGLTHLGRLTGDEELIAHMDRVYQFIRSQSTAFGFVPELTERADDAIGCETCCLMDYLHLAIALTQTGRTDYFDDIERAVRNHLTESRVKHGDWLPERPDARDEGLILRRGVQQAVVGAYAGWSSPNHILAYDEYLPAAWLKSPALSPIYLNKVRALQNCCGPSGPKAFYLVWQHAARAEAGVVRINLLMDRALPEAEIRGFEPYEGRVDVRTRTRTRIALRIPGSLGEDAVRVTVNGANLEARLKEGYLLTPEVDAGDLVRFVYPLPERVEAISIGNRGFQQYRYTVTWRGSTVLRITPGDCPSRGRSHLMAEPVRLYYGAEGPHPLYQREGMLFSAPTPGPLKVSAGPDIW
;
A
#
# COMPACT_ATOMS: atom_id res chain seq x y z
N MET A 1 23.42 9.96 4.62
CA MET A 1 23.19 10.92 3.51
C MET A 1 21.70 11.20 3.48
N ASN A 2 21.28 12.46 3.56
CA ASN A 2 19.87 12.81 3.38
C ASN A 2 19.57 12.79 1.89
N VAL A 3 18.73 11.84 1.46
CA VAL A 3 18.29 11.71 0.07
C VAL A 3 16.93 12.39 -0.05
N ALA A 4 16.68 13.14 -1.12
CA ALA A 4 15.35 13.64 -1.45
C ALA A 4 14.37 12.46 -1.51
N PHE A 5 13.11 12.70 -1.14
CA PHE A 5 12.09 11.66 -1.16
C PHE A 5 11.92 11.08 -2.57
N ASN A 6 12.11 9.79 -2.71
CA ASN A 6 12.12 9.10 -4.00
C ASN A 6 11.38 7.77 -3.89
N LEU A 7 10.25 7.67 -4.60
CA LEU A 7 9.39 6.49 -4.59
C LEU A 7 10.14 5.20 -4.99
N GLU A 8 11.04 5.27 -5.98
CA GLU A 8 11.79 4.11 -6.46
C GLU A 8 12.78 3.59 -5.40
N GLN A 9 13.43 4.50 -4.66
CA GLN A 9 14.35 4.13 -3.57
C GLN A 9 13.58 3.54 -2.37
N GLU A 10 12.43 4.09 -2.04
CA GLU A 10 11.56 3.53 -0.99
C GLU A 10 11.09 2.12 -1.36
N ALA A 11 10.68 1.91 -2.61
CA ALA A 11 10.28 0.60 -3.11
C ALA A 11 11.45 -0.41 -3.13
N LEU A 12 12.65 0.01 -3.57
CA LEU A 12 13.84 -0.84 -3.59
C LEU A 12 14.23 -1.37 -2.20
N ALA A 13 14.01 -0.57 -1.16
CA ALA A 13 14.29 -0.98 0.21
C ALA A 13 13.48 -2.22 0.65
N SER A 14 12.32 -2.48 0.01
CA SER A 14 11.47 -3.63 0.30
C SER A 14 11.95 -4.93 -0.35
N CYS A 15 12.85 -4.87 -1.33
CA CYS A 15 13.36 -6.08 -1.99
C CYS A 15 14.08 -7.02 -1.02
N ASN A 16 14.77 -6.47 0.00
CA ASN A 16 15.44 -7.29 1.00
C ASN A 16 14.45 -8.22 1.74
N TYR A 17 13.32 -7.66 2.17
CA TYR A 17 12.27 -8.42 2.83
C TYR A 17 11.69 -9.52 1.93
N LEU A 18 11.35 -9.21 0.67
CA LEU A 18 10.77 -10.16 -0.28
C LEU A 18 11.72 -11.33 -0.62
N GLU A 19 13.04 -11.10 -0.50
CA GLU A 19 14.06 -12.12 -0.78
C GLU A 19 14.45 -12.94 0.45
N ARG A 20 14.32 -12.41 1.67
CA ARG A 20 14.86 -13.04 2.88
C ARG A 20 13.82 -13.70 3.79
N LEU A 21 12.61 -13.19 3.85
CA LEU A 21 11.50 -13.88 4.52
C LEU A 21 10.80 -14.89 3.61
N GLY A 22 11.08 -14.84 2.30
CA GLY A 22 10.71 -15.90 1.39
C GLY A 22 11.72 -17.04 1.45
N GLU A 23 11.23 -18.27 1.50
CA GLU A 23 12.06 -19.46 1.33
C GLU A 23 12.01 -19.88 -0.14
N PRO A 24 13.04 -19.56 -0.96
CA PRO A 24 13.00 -19.79 -2.41
C PRO A 24 12.78 -21.26 -2.79
N GLU A 25 13.26 -22.18 -1.96
CA GLU A 25 13.15 -23.63 -2.21
C GLU A 25 11.71 -24.13 -2.09
N ILE A 26 10.93 -23.55 -1.18
CA ILE A 26 9.54 -23.92 -0.96
C ILE A 26 8.56 -22.84 -1.45
N GLY A 27 9.06 -21.67 -1.83
CA GLY A 27 8.31 -20.63 -2.52
C GLY A 27 7.22 -19.96 -1.67
N PHE A 28 7.39 -19.90 -0.35
CA PHE A 28 6.47 -19.19 0.52
C PHE A 28 7.16 -18.41 1.64
N THR A 29 6.42 -17.50 2.27
CA THR A 29 6.93 -16.51 3.22
C THR A 29 6.23 -16.68 4.56
N CYS A 30 6.94 -16.48 5.66
CA CYS A 30 6.33 -16.48 6.98
C CYS A 30 5.23 -15.41 7.10
N PHE A 31 4.09 -15.77 7.71
CA PHE A 31 2.96 -14.85 7.85
C PHE A 31 3.14 -13.89 9.03
N ASN A 32 3.58 -14.36 10.17
CA ASN A 32 3.75 -13.55 11.37
C ASN A 32 5.21 -13.45 11.81
N VAL A 33 5.61 -12.28 12.30
CA VAL A 33 6.84 -12.10 13.08
C VAL A 33 6.46 -11.66 14.49
N PHE A 34 6.93 -12.41 15.49
CA PHE A 34 6.64 -12.18 16.89
C PHE A 34 7.82 -11.59 17.66
N LEU A 35 7.49 -10.69 18.60
CA LEU A 35 8.41 -10.05 19.51
C LEU A 35 8.69 -10.97 20.71
N THR A 36 9.32 -12.10 20.44
CA THR A 36 9.82 -13.06 21.43
C THR A 36 11.33 -12.90 21.60
N ASP A 37 11.95 -13.62 22.52
CA ASP A 37 13.39 -13.63 22.71
C ASP A 37 13.94 -15.08 22.57
N PRO A 38 14.50 -15.43 21.40
CA PRO A 38 14.68 -14.63 20.16
C PRO A 38 13.37 -14.33 19.44
N ALA A 39 13.38 -13.33 18.52
CA ALA A 39 12.27 -13.06 17.63
C ALA A 39 11.98 -14.28 16.74
N GLU A 40 10.71 -14.53 16.47
CA GLU A 40 10.24 -15.68 15.69
C GLU A 40 9.47 -15.25 14.47
N ALA A 41 9.86 -15.74 13.28
CA ALA A 41 9.02 -15.67 12.08
C ALA A 41 8.34 -17.04 11.90
N VAL A 42 7.03 -17.05 11.72
CA VAL A 42 6.22 -18.27 11.80
C VAL A 42 5.42 -18.48 10.53
N HIS A 43 5.50 -19.69 9.98
CA HIS A 43 4.66 -20.13 8.87
C HIS A 43 3.24 -20.44 9.34
N ASP A 44 2.24 -20.06 8.56
CA ASP A 44 0.83 -20.28 8.80
C ASP A 44 0.09 -20.53 7.48
N TRP A 45 -1.19 -20.85 7.53
CA TRP A 45 -2.02 -21.15 6.37
C TRP A 45 -2.02 -20.07 5.24
N PRO A 46 -1.90 -18.76 5.53
CA PRO A 46 -1.82 -17.76 4.47
C PRO A 46 -0.57 -17.86 3.60
N ASP A 47 0.46 -18.57 4.05
CA ASP A 47 1.73 -18.73 3.34
C ASP A 47 1.62 -19.54 2.04
N PHE A 48 0.48 -20.19 1.79
CA PHE A 48 0.31 -20.99 0.58
C PHE A 48 -0.15 -20.20 -0.64
N LEU A 49 -1.13 -19.32 -0.51
CA LEU A 49 -1.74 -18.59 -1.63
C LEU A 49 -1.89 -17.09 -1.37
N ASP A 50 -2.24 -16.66 -0.15
CA ASP A 50 -2.44 -15.25 0.18
C ASP A 50 -1.11 -14.47 0.07
N VAL A 51 -0.16 -14.75 0.95
CA VAL A 51 1.12 -14.01 1.01
C VAL A 51 1.97 -14.23 -0.24
N PRO A 52 2.12 -15.46 -0.78
CA PRO A 52 2.80 -15.67 -2.04
C PRO A 52 2.15 -14.96 -3.22
N GLY A 53 0.82 -14.91 -3.30
CA GLY A 53 0.10 -14.15 -4.33
C GLY A 53 0.45 -12.67 -4.29
N ARG A 54 0.36 -12.05 -3.12
CA ARG A 54 0.76 -10.65 -2.89
C ARG A 54 2.24 -10.41 -3.19
N SER A 55 3.12 -11.31 -2.76
CA SER A 55 4.56 -11.19 -2.96
C SER A 55 4.94 -11.33 -4.43
N ALA A 56 4.34 -12.29 -5.15
CA ALA A 56 4.55 -12.49 -6.57
C ALA A 56 4.13 -11.25 -7.39
N GLU A 57 2.92 -10.72 -7.14
CA GLU A 57 2.46 -9.46 -7.74
C GLU A 57 3.47 -8.33 -7.49
N THR A 58 3.84 -8.14 -6.22
CA THR A 58 4.75 -7.07 -5.82
C THR A 58 6.12 -7.18 -6.45
N CYS A 59 6.70 -8.38 -6.58
CA CYS A 59 7.99 -8.59 -7.26
C CYS A 59 7.95 -8.09 -8.72
N VAL A 60 6.88 -8.40 -9.45
CA VAL A 60 6.71 -7.92 -10.84
C VAL A 60 6.58 -6.40 -10.87
N LEU A 61 5.73 -5.81 -10.02
CA LEU A 61 5.52 -4.36 -9.96
C LEU A 61 6.82 -3.62 -9.64
N LEU A 62 7.58 -4.07 -8.63
CA LEU A 62 8.86 -3.46 -8.27
C LEU A 62 9.89 -3.58 -9.38
N ARG A 63 9.93 -4.69 -10.10
CA ARG A 63 10.83 -4.86 -11.23
C ARG A 63 10.50 -3.86 -12.34
N HIS A 64 9.23 -3.65 -12.66
CA HIS A 64 8.83 -2.64 -13.64
C HIS A 64 9.13 -1.21 -13.18
N MET A 65 8.96 -0.93 -11.89
CA MET A 65 9.26 0.38 -11.31
C MET A 65 10.77 0.67 -11.24
N THR A 66 11.56 -0.28 -10.73
CA THR A 66 12.95 -0.04 -10.33
C THR A 66 14.00 -0.65 -11.25
N GLY A 67 13.61 -1.62 -12.08
CA GLY A 67 14.51 -2.44 -12.90
C GLY A 67 15.15 -3.62 -12.14
N ARG A 68 14.98 -3.72 -10.80
CA ARG A 68 15.51 -4.81 -9.99
C ARG A 68 14.52 -5.97 -9.94
N ARG A 69 14.98 -7.16 -10.33
CA ARG A 69 14.23 -8.40 -10.16
C ARG A 69 14.58 -9.05 -8.82
N ALA A 70 13.56 -9.41 -8.03
CA ALA A 70 13.74 -10.15 -6.80
C ALA A 70 14.14 -11.61 -7.11
N ALA A 71 15.09 -12.18 -6.36
CA ALA A 71 15.57 -13.54 -6.55
C ALA A 71 14.45 -14.59 -6.34
N THR A 72 13.46 -14.27 -5.54
CA THR A 72 12.32 -15.15 -5.19
C THR A 72 11.15 -15.08 -6.16
N GLU A 73 11.12 -14.15 -7.12
CA GLU A 73 9.99 -13.94 -8.03
C GLU A 73 9.55 -15.24 -8.73
N ASP A 74 10.47 -15.97 -9.36
CA ASP A 74 10.13 -17.21 -10.06
C ASP A 74 9.72 -18.35 -9.11
N ALA A 75 10.24 -18.36 -7.89
CA ALA A 75 9.86 -19.34 -6.88
C ALA A 75 8.41 -19.16 -6.46
N TYR A 76 7.97 -17.92 -6.23
CA TYR A 76 6.56 -17.61 -5.94
C TYR A 76 5.63 -18.06 -7.07
N PHE A 77 5.95 -17.74 -8.32
CA PHE A 77 5.11 -18.15 -9.45
C PHE A 77 5.07 -19.67 -9.64
N ARG A 78 6.21 -20.37 -9.56
CA ARG A 78 6.22 -21.85 -9.61
C ARG A 78 5.34 -22.45 -8.52
N ARG A 79 5.40 -21.89 -7.31
CA ARG A 79 4.57 -22.34 -6.17
C ARG A 79 3.08 -22.14 -6.46
N ILE A 80 2.68 -20.95 -6.83
CA ILE A 80 1.29 -20.62 -7.15
C ILE A 80 0.78 -21.51 -8.30
N TYR A 81 1.55 -21.67 -9.37
CA TYR A 81 1.15 -22.49 -10.51
C TYR A 81 0.89 -23.95 -10.15
N GLY A 82 1.63 -24.49 -9.18
CA GLY A 82 1.44 -25.85 -8.68
C GLY A 82 0.14 -26.08 -7.93
N PHE A 83 -0.55 -25.02 -7.51
CA PHE A 83 -1.82 -25.10 -6.78
C PHE A 83 -3.06 -24.91 -7.66
N GLN A 84 -2.89 -24.71 -8.99
CA GLN A 84 -4.03 -24.62 -9.90
C GLN A 84 -4.52 -26.03 -10.30
N GLU A 85 -5.75 -26.35 -9.94
CA GLU A 85 -6.35 -27.65 -10.22
C GLU A 85 -7.05 -27.73 -11.61
N PRO A 86 -7.51 -28.94 -12.02
CA PRO A 86 -8.16 -29.13 -13.32
C PRO A 86 -9.43 -28.30 -13.54
N ASP A 87 -10.14 -27.91 -12.48
CA ASP A 87 -11.31 -27.03 -12.54
C ASP A 87 -10.93 -25.56 -12.78
N GLY A 88 -9.63 -25.25 -12.80
CA GLY A 88 -9.08 -23.92 -13.03
C GLY A 88 -8.88 -23.08 -11.76
N LEU A 89 -9.40 -23.47 -10.62
CA LEU A 89 -9.25 -22.76 -9.35
C LEU A 89 -7.95 -23.16 -8.64
N PHE A 90 -7.58 -22.35 -7.65
CA PHE A 90 -6.38 -22.55 -6.83
C PHE A 90 -6.78 -23.08 -5.45
N TYR A 91 -6.10 -24.12 -5.01
CA TYR A 91 -6.39 -24.81 -3.75
C TYR A 91 -5.17 -24.82 -2.84
N ARG A 92 -5.39 -24.61 -1.54
CA ARG A 92 -4.37 -24.89 -0.54
C ARG A 92 -4.10 -26.38 -0.50
N PRO A 93 -2.84 -26.82 -0.28
CA PRO A 93 -2.55 -28.24 -0.07
C PRO A 93 -3.06 -28.69 1.30
N GLU A 94 -3.29 -29.98 1.48
CA GLU A 94 -3.46 -30.59 2.78
C GLU A 94 -2.08 -30.71 3.47
N THR A 95 -1.95 -30.12 4.64
CA THR A 95 -0.73 -30.12 5.46
C THR A 95 -1.07 -30.17 6.95
N GLU A 96 -0.07 -30.10 7.82
CA GLU A 96 -0.28 -30.02 9.27
C GLU A 96 -0.94 -28.71 9.74
N ILE A 97 -0.93 -27.66 8.90
CA ILE A 97 -1.46 -26.32 9.24
C ILE A 97 -2.65 -25.89 8.38
N THR A 98 -3.03 -26.65 7.37
CA THR A 98 -4.17 -26.31 6.50
C THR A 98 -4.79 -27.55 5.88
N ASP A 99 -6.10 -27.53 5.73
CA ASP A 99 -6.85 -28.50 4.94
C ASP A 99 -6.78 -28.17 3.45
N HIS A 100 -6.99 -29.17 2.60
CA HIS A 100 -7.19 -28.95 1.17
C HIS A 100 -8.46 -28.11 0.96
N ALA A 101 -8.29 -26.86 0.57
CA ALA A 101 -9.39 -25.91 0.49
C ALA A 101 -9.19 -24.85 -0.59
N MET A 102 -10.28 -24.49 -1.27
CA MET A 102 -10.37 -23.32 -2.12
C MET A 102 -10.93 -22.16 -1.30
N MET A 103 -10.14 -21.08 -1.18
CA MET A 103 -10.57 -19.86 -0.49
C MET A 103 -10.82 -18.75 -1.51
N PRO A 104 -12.02 -18.17 -1.53
CA PRO A 104 -12.38 -17.16 -2.53
C PRO A 104 -11.49 -15.92 -2.53
N GLU A 105 -11.05 -15.44 -1.35
CA GLU A 105 -10.17 -14.29 -1.23
C GLU A 105 -8.79 -14.55 -1.84
N GLU A 106 -8.27 -15.76 -1.69
CA GLU A 106 -7.00 -16.17 -2.27
C GLU A 106 -7.03 -16.24 -3.79
N GLN A 107 -8.20 -16.57 -4.38
CA GLN A 107 -8.39 -16.49 -5.83
C GLN A 107 -8.12 -15.07 -6.35
N ALA A 108 -8.54 -14.05 -5.60
CA ALA A 108 -8.34 -12.66 -6.00
C ALA A 108 -6.85 -12.25 -5.95
N LEU A 109 -6.13 -12.70 -4.93
CA LEU A 109 -4.72 -12.36 -4.73
C LEU A 109 -3.82 -13.07 -5.75
N VAL A 110 -4.11 -14.34 -6.04
CA VAL A 110 -3.43 -15.08 -7.10
C VAL A 110 -3.76 -14.47 -8.47
N MET A 111 -5.02 -14.11 -8.73
CA MET A 111 -5.40 -13.44 -9.98
C MET A 111 -4.63 -12.14 -10.17
N ALA A 112 -4.44 -11.35 -9.13
CA ALA A 112 -3.66 -10.11 -9.20
C ALA A 112 -2.18 -10.38 -9.57
N ALA A 113 -1.56 -11.44 -9.03
CA ALA A 113 -0.22 -11.87 -9.42
C ALA A 113 -0.14 -12.29 -10.90
N LEU A 114 -1.12 -13.09 -11.35
CA LEU A 114 -1.20 -13.51 -12.75
C LEU A 114 -1.41 -12.32 -13.70
N ILE A 115 -2.24 -11.35 -13.32
CA ILE A 115 -2.45 -10.08 -14.07
C ILE A 115 -1.14 -9.32 -14.21
N ALA A 116 -0.40 -9.15 -13.11
CA ALA A 116 0.86 -8.42 -13.13
C ALA A 116 1.84 -9.03 -14.15
N ARG A 117 1.94 -10.35 -14.20
CA ARG A 117 2.80 -11.07 -15.14
C ARG A 117 2.24 -11.08 -16.57
N ALA A 118 0.93 -11.32 -16.72
CA ALA A 118 0.27 -11.37 -18.02
C ALA A 118 0.32 -10.02 -18.77
N ILE A 119 0.16 -8.90 -18.04
CA ILE A 119 0.18 -7.55 -18.63
C ILE A 119 1.60 -6.98 -18.63
N GLY A 120 2.32 -7.08 -17.50
CA GLY A 120 3.65 -6.50 -17.36
C GLY A 120 4.69 -7.15 -18.27
N ASP A 121 4.62 -8.46 -18.46
CA ASP A 121 5.60 -9.27 -19.19
C ASP A 121 5.06 -9.86 -20.50
N ASP A 122 3.79 -9.64 -20.81
CA ASP A 122 3.08 -10.34 -21.93
C ASP A 122 3.21 -11.87 -21.84
N ASP A 123 3.12 -12.41 -20.60
CA ASP A 123 3.34 -13.82 -20.31
C ASP A 123 2.12 -14.67 -20.71
N GLY A 124 2.28 -15.45 -21.78
CA GLY A 124 1.21 -16.32 -22.32
C GLY A 124 0.78 -17.44 -21.36
N GLU A 125 1.67 -17.95 -20.48
CA GLU A 125 1.30 -18.95 -19.46
C GLU A 125 0.39 -18.31 -18.40
N ALA A 126 0.74 -17.13 -17.92
CA ALA A 126 -0.10 -16.40 -16.97
C ALA A 126 -1.48 -16.07 -17.56
N GLN A 127 -1.53 -15.67 -18.84
CA GLN A 127 -2.79 -15.41 -19.54
C GLN A 127 -3.67 -16.67 -19.64
N GLU A 128 -3.08 -17.83 -19.97
CA GLU A 128 -3.83 -19.09 -20.05
C GLU A 128 -4.35 -19.54 -18.68
N ARG A 129 -3.54 -19.38 -17.64
CA ARG A 129 -3.96 -19.69 -16.26
C ARG A 129 -5.10 -18.77 -15.79
N LEU A 130 -5.09 -17.50 -16.17
CA LEU A 130 -6.20 -16.57 -15.93
C LEU A 130 -7.49 -17.04 -16.62
N ARG A 131 -7.42 -17.46 -17.90
CA ARG A 131 -8.61 -17.98 -18.60
C ARG A 131 -9.20 -19.21 -17.91
N ARG A 132 -8.35 -20.12 -17.46
CA ARG A 132 -8.78 -21.31 -16.68
C ARG A 132 -9.41 -20.89 -15.35
N GLN A 133 -8.79 -19.95 -14.63
CA GLN A 133 -9.33 -19.46 -13.36
C GLN A 133 -10.70 -18.79 -13.54
N ILE A 134 -10.88 -17.98 -14.58
CA ILE A 134 -12.16 -17.35 -14.89
C ILE A 134 -13.23 -18.40 -15.21
N THR A 135 -12.87 -19.47 -15.94
CA THR A 135 -13.78 -20.59 -16.21
C THR A 135 -14.24 -21.27 -14.91
N GLY A 136 -13.31 -21.54 -13.98
CA GLY A 136 -13.62 -22.11 -12.67
C GLY A 136 -14.50 -21.18 -11.82
N LEU A 137 -14.18 -19.88 -11.79
CA LEU A 137 -14.99 -18.89 -11.07
C LEU A 137 -16.41 -18.77 -11.64
N LYS A 138 -16.57 -18.86 -12.95
CA LYS A 138 -17.89 -18.88 -13.61
C LYS A 138 -18.72 -20.10 -13.18
N ALA A 139 -18.09 -21.28 -13.10
CA ALA A 139 -18.75 -22.48 -12.59
C ALA A 139 -19.10 -22.38 -11.09
N MET A 140 -18.24 -21.71 -10.30
CA MET A 140 -18.49 -21.42 -8.88
C MET A 140 -19.66 -20.43 -8.71
N ALA A 141 -19.69 -19.35 -9.48
CA ALA A 141 -20.72 -18.32 -9.40
C ALA A 141 -22.13 -18.83 -9.78
N ALA A 142 -22.23 -19.95 -10.50
CA ALA A 142 -23.49 -20.60 -10.80
C ALA A 142 -24.12 -21.33 -9.59
N ARG A 143 -23.40 -21.41 -8.44
CA ARG A 143 -23.85 -22.05 -7.21
C ARG A 143 -24.16 -21.00 -6.15
N PRO A 144 -25.17 -21.22 -5.28
CA PRO A 144 -25.37 -20.32 -4.13
C PRO A 144 -24.15 -20.34 -3.19
N GLY A 145 -23.66 -19.18 -2.80
CA GLY A 145 -22.53 -19.07 -1.87
C GLY A 145 -22.14 -17.61 -1.60
N PRO A 146 -21.30 -17.37 -0.60
CA PRO A 146 -20.80 -16.03 -0.29
C PRO A 146 -19.89 -15.53 -1.44
N PHE A 147 -19.93 -14.22 -1.68
CA PHE A 147 -19.11 -13.58 -2.71
C PHE A 147 -17.81 -13.07 -2.13
N PRO A 148 -16.69 -13.35 -2.82
CA PRO A 148 -15.43 -12.72 -2.48
C PRO A 148 -15.42 -11.30 -3.05
N ALA A 149 -15.64 -10.31 -2.19
CA ALA A 149 -15.61 -8.91 -2.56
C ALA A 149 -14.27 -8.49 -3.23
N MET A 150 -13.19 -9.16 -2.86
CA MET A 150 -11.87 -8.92 -3.42
C MET A 150 -11.70 -9.37 -4.88
N LEU A 151 -12.54 -10.27 -5.41
CA LEU A 151 -12.45 -10.68 -6.83
C LEU A 151 -12.86 -9.58 -7.81
N LEU A 152 -13.66 -8.60 -7.38
CA LEU A 152 -14.19 -7.59 -8.28
C LEU A 152 -13.10 -6.81 -9.00
N ARG A 153 -12.10 -6.33 -8.27
CA ARG A 153 -11.01 -5.53 -8.84
C ARG A 153 -10.21 -6.30 -9.91
N PRO A 154 -9.64 -7.48 -9.62
CA PRO A 154 -8.88 -8.22 -10.62
C PRO A 154 -9.74 -8.68 -11.81
N LEU A 155 -11.00 -9.05 -11.62
CA LEU A 155 -11.90 -9.38 -12.72
C LEU A 155 -12.15 -8.19 -13.65
N THR A 156 -12.37 -7.00 -13.09
CA THR A 156 -12.53 -5.76 -13.86
C THR A 156 -11.28 -5.48 -14.68
N ARG A 157 -10.09 -5.66 -14.07
CA ARG A 157 -8.81 -5.44 -14.74
C ARG A 157 -8.55 -6.45 -15.88
N VAL A 158 -8.86 -7.71 -15.66
CA VAL A 158 -8.76 -8.74 -16.70
C VAL A 158 -9.67 -8.42 -17.89
N TRP A 159 -10.91 -7.97 -17.61
CA TRP A 159 -11.83 -7.55 -18.67
C TRP A 159 -11.27 -6.37 -19.47
N GLU A 160 -10.84 -5.30 -18.80
CA GLU A 160 -10.29 -4.09 -19.45
C GLU A 160 -9.03 -4.39 -20.28
N ALA A 161 -8.06 -5.10 -19.69
CA ALA A 161 -6.73 -5.23 -20.29
C ALA A 161 -6.60 -6.42 -21.27
N LEU A 162 -7.32 -7.52 -21.01
CA LEU A 162 -7.20 -8.74 -21.80
C LEU A 162 -8.45 -9.05 -22.65
N GLY A 163 -9.51 -8.26 -22.54
CA GLY A 163 -10.75 -8.43 -23.30
C GLY A 163 -11.48 -9.74 -23.00
N ILE A 164 -11.32 -10.30 -21.81
CA ILE A 164 -11.99 -11.54 -21.42
C ILE A 164 -13.40 -11.23 -20.92
N GLU A 165 -14.40 -11.38 -21.79
CA GLU A 165 -15.79 -11.00 -21.52
C GLU A 165 -16.40 -11.71 -20.30
N ASP A 166 -16.07 -12.98 -20.07
CA ASP A 166 -16.56 -13.71 -18.89
C ASP A 166 -16.09 -13.06 -17.58
N ALA A 167 -14.91 -12.43 -17.55
CA ALA A 167 -14.46 -11.67 -16.39
C ALA A 167 -15.31 -10.41 -16.17
N GLY A 168 -15.68 -9.71 -17.25
CA GLY A 168 -16.60 -8.58 -17.21
C GLY A 168 -17.99 -8.95 -16.70
N HIS A 169 -18.53 -10.07 -17.16
CA HIS A 169 -19.82 -10.59 -16.68
C HIS A 169 -19.78 -10.94 -15.18
N LEU A 170 -18.72 -11.59 -14.72
CA LEU A 170 -18.51 -11.88 -13.28
C LEU A 170 -18.35 -10.60 -12.45
N ALA A 171 -17.59 -9.63 -12.94
CA ALA A 171 -17.43 -8.35 -12.27
C ALA A 171 -18.77 -7.61 -12.08
N GLN A 172 -19.59 -7.57 -13.12
CA GLN A 172 -20.92 -6.96 -13.06
C GLN A 172 -21.88 -7.74 -12.14
N LEU A 173 -21.81 -9.07 -12.14
CA LEU A 173 -22.58 -9.92 -11.22
C LEU A 173 -22.22 -9.60 -9.77
N TYR A 174 -20.94 -9.63 -9.42
CA TYR A 174 -20.47 -9.35 -8.06
C TYR A 174 -20.75 -7.91 -7.63
N ALA A 175 -20.63 -6.94 -8.55
CA ALA A 175 -20.99 -5.56 -8.25
C ALA A 175 -22.47 -5.44 -7.86
N ARG A 176 -23.41 -6.06 -8.62
CA ARG A 176 -24.84 -6.06 -8.24
C ARG A 176 -25.07 -6.63 -6.85
N GLN A 177 -24.39 -7.71 -6.52
CA GLN A 177 -24.53 -8.34 -5.21
C GLN A 177 -24.05 -7.44 -4.09
N MET A 178 -22.88 -6.79 -4.27
CA MET A 178 -22.29 -5.89 -3.27
C MET A 178 -23.02 -4.55 -3.15
N THR A 179 -23.83 -4.16 -4.13
CA THR A 179 -24.51 -2.86 -4.10
C THR A 179 -26.03 -2.98 -3.92
N GLN A 180 -26.63 -4.10 -4.28
CA GLN A 180 -28.09 -4.26 -4.31
C GLN A 180 -28.60 -5.41 -3.44
N GLU A 181 -28.01 -6.61 -3.56
CA GLU A 181 -28.51 -7.81 -2.89
C GLU A 181 -28.01 -7.94 -1.45
N SER A 182 -26.74 -7.64 -1.22
CA SER A 182 -26.09 -7.62 0.10
C SER A 182 -25.13 -6.43 0.18
N PRO A 183 -25.64 -5.20 0.33
CA PRO A 183 -24.83 -3.99 0.25
C PRO A 183 -23.69 -3.97 1.26
N LEU A 184 -22.46 -3.78 0.77
CA LEU A 184 -21.26 -3.61 1.61
C LEU A 184 -21.20 -2.23 2.26
N PHE A 185 -21.81 -1.24 1.61
CA PHE A 185 -21.77 0.16 2.01
C PHE A 185 -23.19 0.68 2.20
N ARG A 186 -23.40 1.52 3.21
CA ARG A 186 -24.66 2.24 3.39
C ARG A 186 -24.82 3.34 2.33
N PRO A 187 -26.00 3.88 2.11
CA PRO A 187 -26.23 4.93 1.11
C PRO A 187 -25.39 6.20 1.29
N ASP A 188 -24.99 6.50 2.52
CA ASP A 188 -24.08 7.62 2.85
C ASP A 188 -22.60 7.29 2.68
N GLY A 189 -22.27 6.07 2.24
CA GLY A 189 -20.91 5.57 2.06
C GLY A 189 -20.28 4.95 3.31
N SER A 190 -20.93 5.02 4.46
CA SER A 190 -20.41 4.45 5.70
C SER A 190 -20.44 2.91 5.68
N PHE A 191 -19.51 2.29 6.43
CA PHE A 191 -19.43 0.85 6.61
C PHE A 191 -18.83 0.51 7.97
N GLY A 192 -19.08 -0.70 8.46
CA GLY A 192 -18.51 -1.24 9.70
C GLY A 192 -17.63 -2.44 9.43
N GLY A 193 -16.54 -2.56 10.18
CA GLY A 193 -15.64 -3.72 10.13
C GLY A 193 -14.30 -3.44 9.46
N HIS A 194 -13.71 -4.46 8.84
CA HIS A 194 -12.34 -4.45 8.32
C HIS A 194 -12.18 -3.55 7.09
N VAL A 195 -11.38 -2.52 7.22
CA VAL A 195 -11.23 -1.46 6.20
C VAL A 195 -10.58 -1.98 4.91
N HIS A 196 -9.56 -2.85 5.01
CA HIS A 196 -8.87 -3.42 3.85
C HIS A 196 -9.85 -4.06 2.85
N SER A 197 -10.67 -5.02 3.28
CA SER A 197 -11.58 -5.72 2.35
C SER A 197 -12.64 -4.80 1.75
N HIS A 198 -13.14 -3.82 2.51
CA HIS A 198 -14.10 -2.84 2.01
C HIS A 198 -13.48 -1.90 0.97
N LEU A 199 -12.31 -1.34 1.24
CA LEU A 199 -11.67 -0.41 0.30
C LEU A 199 -11.15 -1.11 -0.95
N TYR A 200 -10.71 -2.37 -0.84
CA TYR A 200 -10.35 -3.19 -1.99
C TYR A 200 -11.54 -3.37 -2.94
N ALA A 201 -12.72 -3.67 -2.39
CA ALA A 201 -13.97 -3.75 -3.15
C ALA A 201 -14.37 -2.39 -3.74
N ALA A 202 -14.29 -1.31 -2.96
CA ALA A 202 -14.64 0.05 -3.39
C ALA A 202 -13.78 0.52 -4.57
N ALA A 203 -12.46 0.24 -4.55
CA ALA A 203 -11.58 0.53 -5.69
C ALA A 203 -12.01 -0.23 -6.95
N GLY A 204 -12.37 -1.52 -6.80
CA GLY A 204 -12.92 -2.32 -7.90
C GLY A 204 -14.26 -1.80 -8.45
N LEU A 205 -15.17 -1.37 -7.56
CA LEU A 205 -16.45 -0.76 -7.96
C LEU A 205 -16.23 0.59 -8.68
N THR A 206 -15.27 1.40 -8.23
CA THR A 206 -14.91 2.65 -8.92
C THR A 206 -14.37 2.40 -10.31
N HIS A 207 -13.49 1.40 -10.44
CA HIS A 207 -12.94 1.00 -11.73
C HIS A 207 -14.04 0.49 -12.68
N LEU A 208 -14.92 -0.39 -12.20
CA LEU A 208 -16.06 -0.88 -12.97
C LEU A 208 -16.99 0.27 -13.39
N GLY A 209 -17.33 1.18 -12.47
CA GLY A 209 -18.15 2.35 -12.78
C GLY A 209 -17.55 3.21 -13.89
N ARG A 210 -16.22 3.42 -13.86
CA ARG A 210 -15.50 4.13 -14.93
C ARG A 210 -15.61 3.42 -16.30
N LEU A 211 -15.43 2.10 -16.34
CA LEU A 211 -15.51 1.33 -17.58
C LEU A 211 -16.92 1.26 -18.15
N THR A 212 -17.94 1.22 -17.30
CA THR A 212 -19.35 1.14 -17.71
C THR A 212 -20.03 2.50 -17.87
N GLY A 213 -19.39 3.59 -17.44
CA GLY A 213 -19.97 4.93 -17.41
C GLY A 213 -21.03 5.10 -16.32
N ASP A 214 -20.97 4.32 -15.23
CA ASP A 214 -21.94 4.37 -14.13
C ASP A 214 -21.53 5.47 -13.12
N GLU A 215 -21.99 6.69 -13.38
CA GLU A 215 -21.72 7.86 -12.56
C GLU A 215 -22.36 7.77 -11.15
N GLU A 216 -23.46 7.05 -10.98
CA GLU A 216 -24.09 6.86 -9.66
C GLU A 216 -23.22 5.96 -8.77
N LEU A 217 -22.69 4.88 -9.34
CA LEU A 217 -21.75 4.00 -8.66
C LEU A 217 -20.48 4.76 -8.26
N ILE A 218 -19.90 5.55 -9.18
CA ILE A 218 -18.73 6.39 -8.90
C ILE A 218 -19.03 7.38 -7.76
N ALA A 219 -20.19 8.05 -7.79
CA ALA A 219 -20.58 8.98 -6.74
C ALA A 219 -20.80 8.28 -5.40
N HIS A 220 -21.27 7.04 -5.40
CA HIS A 220 -21.38 6.25 -4.17
C HIS A 220 -19.98 5.90 -3.61
N MET A 221 -19.04 5.47 -4.44
CA MET A 221 -17.66 5.18 -4.01
C MET A 221 -16.92 6.44 -3.54
N ASP A 222 -17.25 7.58 -4.09
CA ASP A 222 -16.77 8.88 -3.58
C ASP A 222 -17.26 9.14 -2.14
N ARG A 223 -18.52 8.84 -1.82
CA ARG A 223 -19.03 8.92 -0.44
C ARG A 223 -18.31 7.92 0.49
N VAL A 224 -18.00 6.71 0.00
CA VAL A 224 -17.18 5.74 0.76
C VAL A 224 -15.79 6.31 1.07
N TYR A 225 -15.15 6.93 0.09
CA TYR A 225 -13.86 7.59 0.29
C TYR A 225 -13.94 8.73 1.31
N GLN A 226 -14.96 9.60 1.21
CA GLN A 226 -15.16 10.69 2.18
C GLN A 226 -15.39 10.15 3.60
N PHE A 227 -16.13 9.05 3.74
CA PHE A 227 -16.32 8.41 5.04
C PHE A 227 -14.99 7.96 5.64
N ILE A 228 -14.20 7.13 4.92
CA ILE A 228 -12.93 6.64 5.49
C ILE A 228 -11.90 7.77 5.66
N ARG A 229 -11.89 8.77 4.79
CA ARG A 229 -11.09 9.98 4.95
C ARG A 229 -11.39 10.71 6.26
N SER A 230 -12.65 10.76 6.66
CA SER A 230 -13.07 11.36 7.93
C SER A 230 -12.65 10.57 9.17
N GLN A 231 -12.35 9.27 9.02
CA GLN A 231 -11.84 8.39 10.08
C GLN A 231 -10.30 8.35 10.11
N SER A 232 -9.64 8.88 9.08
CA SER A 232 -8.20 8.84 8.87
C SER A 232 -7.56 10.17 9.26
N THR A 233 -6.23 10.18 9.38
CA THR A 233 -5.48 11.43 9.57
C THR A 233 -4.99 11.99 8.24
N ALA A 234 -4.68 13.28 8.21
CA ALA A 234 -4.14 13.95 7.03
C ALA A 234 -2.77 13.38 6.57
N PHE A 235 -2.02 12.69 7.44
CA PHE A 235 -0.73 12.07 7.10
C PHE A 235 -0.85 10.59 6.71
N GLY A 236 -2.06 10.05 6.56
CA GLY A 236 -2.29 8.70 6.05
C GLY A 236 -2.33 7.60 7.12
N PHE A 237 -2.56 7.93 8.40
CA PHE A 237 -2.98 6.90 9.35
C PHE A 237 -4.44 6.53 9.05
N VAL A 238 -4.66 5.31 8.58
CA VAL A 238 -5.98 4.75 8.25
C VAL A 238 -6.29 3.64 9.25
N PRO A 239 -7.41 3.70 10.00
CA PRO A 239 -7.72 2.69 10.98
C PRO A 239 -7.98 1.33 10.32
N GLU A 240 -7.57 0.23 10.97
CA GLU A 240 -7.85 -1.13 10.51
C GLU A 240 -9.35 -1.44 10.50
N LEU A 241 -10.07 -0.95 11.52
CA LEU A 241 -11.49 -1.22 11.70
C LEU A 241 -12.29 0.07 11.86
N THR A 242 -13.49 0.10 11.28
CA THR A 242 -14.50 1.12 11.54
C THR A 242 -15.60 0.60 12.46
N GLU A 243 -16.24 1.49 13.22
CA GLU A 243 -17.36 1.18 14.14
C GLU A 243 -17.04 0.19 15.28
N ARG A 244 -15.77 -0.18 15.46
CA ARG A 244 -15.32 -0.96 16.62
C ARG A 244 -14.50 -0.09 17.56
N ALA A 245 -14.85 -0.16 18.84
CA ALA A 245 -14.27 0.67 19.87
C ALA A 245 -12.78 0.36 20.15
N ASP A 246 -12.38 -0.88 19.98
CA ASP A 246 -11.17 -1.44 20.59
C ASP A 246 -9.95 -1.35 19.66
N ASP A 247 -10.17 -1.19 18.34
CA ASP A 247 -9.14 -1.40 17.33
C ASP A 247 -8.83 -0.15 16.48
N ALA A 248 -9.36 1.00 16.88
CA ALA A 248 -9.17 2.25 16.14
C ALA A 248 -7.77 2.88 16.28
N ILE A 249 -6.85 2.29 17.03
CA ILE A 249 -5.50 2.83 17.26
C ILE A 249 -4.44 2.21 16.35
N GLY A 250 -4.76 1.15 15.60
CA GLY A 250 -3.85 0.51 14.67
C GLY A 250 -4.14 0.89 13.22
N CYS A 251 -3.07 1.19 12.47
CA CYS A 251 -3.10 1.30 11.01
C CYS A 251 -2.50 0.04 10.41
N GLU A 252 -3.31 -0.76 9.75
CA GLU A 252 -2.84 -1.86 8.93
C GLU A 252 -2.33 -1.30 7.59
N THR A 253 -1.12 -1.66 7.17
CA THR A 253 -0.57 -1.15 5.90
C THR A 253 -1.40 -1.55 4.68
N CYS A 254 -2.12 -2.70 4.73
CA CYS A 254 -3.07 -3.07 3.67
C CYS A 254 -4.22 -2.05 3.56
N CYS A 255 -4.76 -1.58 4.69
CA CYS A 255 -5.80 -0.56 4.70
C CYS A 255 -5.32 0.76 4.07
N LEU A 256 -4.09 1.16 4.38
CA LEU A 256 -3.47 2.36 3.80
C LEU A 256 -3.22 2.18 2.30
N MET A 257 -2.77 1.01 1.86
CA MET A 257 -2.60 0.71 0.43
C MET A 257 -3.93 0.84 -0.32
N ASP A 258 -5.02 0.28 0.21
CA ASP A 258 -6.33 0.36 -0.47
C ASP A 258 -6.96 1.74 -0.37
N TYR A 259 -6.69 2.50 0.70
CA TYR A 259 -7.05 3.91 0.78
C TYR A 259 -6.42 4.72 -0.38
N LEU A 260 -5.13 4.50 -0.62
CA LEU A 260 -4.42 5.13 -1.75
C LEU A 260 -4.98 4.65 -3.09
N HIS A 261 -5.30 3.37 -3.22
CA HIS A 261 -5.85 2.80 -4.43
C HIS A 261 -7.22 3.40 -4.77
N LEU A 262 -8.15 3.46 -3.80
CA LEU A 262 -9.47 4.08 -4.01
C LEU A 262 -9.34 5.57 -4.36
N ALA A 263 -8.46 6.30 -3.65
CA ALA A 263 -8.19 7.70 -3.97
C ALA A 263 -7.72 7.88 -5.42
N ILE A 264 -6.75 7.06 -5.87
CA ILE A 264 -6.23 7.08 -7.24
C ILE A 264 -7.32 6.72 -8.26
N ALA A 265 -8.12 5.68 -8.00
CA ALA A 265 -9.22 5.32 -8.88
C ALA A 265 -10.22 6.47 -9.06
N LEU A 266 -10.53 7.20 -7.99
CA LEU A 266 -11.37 8.38 -8.03
C LEU A 266 -10.72 9.57 -8.75
N THR A 267 -9.39 9.76 -8.68
CA THR A 267 -8.73 10.82 -9.47
C THR A 267 -8.87 10.59 -10.97
N GLN A 268 -8.98 9.34 -11.40
CA GLN A 268 -9.20 8.98 -12.82
C GLN A 268 -10.62 9.32 -13.30
N THR A 269 -11.54 9.60 -12.39
CA THR A 269 -12.91 10.10 -12.68
C THR A 269 -13.05 11.61 -12.51
N GLY A 270 -11.93 12.34 -12.43
CA GLY A 270 -11.90 13.81 -12.38
C GLY A 270 -11.75 14.44 -11.00
N ARG A 271 -11.68 13.65 -9.91
CA ARG A 271 -11.52 14.15 -8.53
C ARG A 271 -10.04 14.39 -8.18
N THR A 272 -9.41 15.31 -8.90
CA THR A 272 -7.96 15.55 -8.82
C THR A 272 -7.47 16.17 -7.51
N ASP A 273 -8.34 16.69 -6.68
CA ASP A 273 -8.05 17.18 -5.33
C ASP A 273 -7.57 16.08 -4.39
N TYR A 274 -7.94 14.81 -4.63
CA TYR A 274 -7.46 13.67 -3.83
C TYR A 274 -5.97 13.38 -3.97
N PHE A 275 -5.31 13.94 -4.97
CA PHE A 275 -3.84 13.89 -5.04
C PHE A 275 -3.16 14.54 -3.83
N ASP A 276 -3.79 15.48 -3.13
CA ASP A 276 -3.27 16.02 -1.87
C ASP A 276 -3.20 14.97 -0.77
N ASP A 277 -4.25 14.14 -0.65
CA ASP A 277 -4.31 13.07 0.33
C ASP A 277 -3.30 11.96 -0.01
N ILE A 278 -3.21 11.60 -1.30
CA ILE A 278 -2.25 10.62 -1.81
C ILE A 278 -0.81 11.07 -1.50
N GLU A 279 -0.47 12.32 -1.82
CA GLU A 279 0.87 12.85 -1.57
C GLU A 279 1.24 12.85 -0.08
N ARG A 280 0.31 13.33 0.78
CA ARG A 280 0.54 13.33 2.23
C ARG A 280 0.66 11.93 2.80
N ALA A 281 -0.20 11.00 2.40
CA ALA A 281 -0.16 9.64 2.91
C ALA A 281 1.12 8.89 2.51
N VAL A 282 1.56 9.00 1.25
CA VAL A 282 2.76 8.29 0.79
C VAL A 282 4.05 8.89 1.33
N ARG A 283 4.14 10.24 1.45
CA ARG A 283 5.31 10.90 2.05
C ARG A 283 5.46 10.59 3.53
N ASN A 284 4.38 10.28 4.19
CA ASN A 284 4.34 10.18 5.65
C ASN A 284 4.08 8.73 6.08
N HIS A 285 2.86 8.35 6.36
CA HIS A 285 2.61 7.11 7.09
C HIS A 285 3.02 5.86 6.32
N LEU A 286 2.84 5.83 5.01
CA LEU A 286 3.29 4.69 4.19
C LEU A 286 4.81 4.50 4.28
N THR A 287 5.58 5.57 4.10
CA THR A 287 7.05 5.52 4.18
C THR A 287 7.55 5.18 5.57
N GLU A 288 6.89 5.74 6.61
CA GLU A 288 7.28 5.51 8.00
C GLU A 288 6.89 4.12 8.51
N SER A 289 5.82 3.50 7.99
CA SER A 289 5.39 2.15 8.36
C SER A 289 6.34 1.04 7.88
N ARG A 290 7.38 1.39 7.10
CA ARG A 290 8.41 0.45 6.65
C ARG A 290 9.45 0.23 7.74
N VAL A 291 9.81 -1.02 7.96
CA VAL A 291 10.91 -1.41 8.86
C VAL A 291 12.23 -0.96 8.23
N LYS A 292 12.88 0.03 8.83
CA LYS A 292 14.13 0.64 8.33
C LYS A 292 15.38 -0.11 8.81
N HIS A 293 15.30 -0.72 9.98
CA HIS A 293 16.34 -1.54 10.60
C HIS A 293 15.68 -2.60 11.50
N GLY A 294 16.35 -3.71 11.78
CA GLY A 294 15.79 -4.84 12.54
C GLY A 294 16.38 -5.04 13.93
N ASP A 295 17.36 -4.23 14.35
CA ASP A 295 18.11 -4.37 15.60
C ASP A 295 17.29 -4.18 16.88
N TRP A 296 16.05 -3.71 16.74
CA TRP A 296 15.07 -3.65 17.83
C TRP A 296 14.39 -5.02 18.10
N LEU A 297 14.54 -6.01 17.21
CA LEU A 297 14.06 -7.38 17.44
C LEU A 297 15.12 -8.18 18.22
N PRO A 298 14.74 -8.94 19.26
CA PRO A 298 15.67 -9.81 19.98
C PRO A 298 16.26 -10.89 19.06
N GLU A 299 17.58 -11.05 19.05
CA GLU A 299 18.26 -12.12 18.33
C GLU A 299 19.25 -12.82 19.27
N ARG A 300 19.39 -14.15 19.11
CA ARG A 300 20.35 -14.95 19.87
C ARG A 300 21.25 -15.76 18.92
N PRO A 301 22.57 -15.72 19.10
CA PRO A 301 23.50 -16.46 18.23
C PRO A 301 23.31 -17.98 18.24
N ASP A 302 22.76 -18.53 19.32
CA ASP A 302 22.47 -19.95 19.50
C ASP A 302 21.06 -20.38 19.08
N ALA A 303 20.25 -19.42 18.58
CA ALA A 303 18.91 -19.71 18.10
C ALA A 303 18.90 -20.76 16.99
N ARG A 304 17.89 -21.59 16.97
CA ARG A 304 17.67 -22.63 15.96
C ARG A 304 16.26 -22.53 15.40
N ASP A 305 16.17 -22.77 14.10
CA ASP A 305 14.87 -22.94 13.45
C ASP A 305 14.27 -24.29 13.89
N GLU A 306 12.96 -24.35 14.04
CA GLU A 306 12.25 -25.52 14.51
C GLU A 306 10.89 -25.66 13.84
N GLY A 307 10.74 -26.67 12.98
CA GLY A 307 9.50 -26.88 12.24
C GLY A 307 9.09 -25.64 11.43
N LEU A 308 7.94 -25.06 11.77
CA LEU A 308 7.35 -23.89 11.12
C LEU A 308 7.84 -22.56 11.71
N ILE A 309 8.82 -22.57 12.60
CA ILE A 309 9.31 -21.41 13.32
C ILE A 309 10.76 -21.12 12.93
N LEU A 310 10.98 -19.96 12.31
CA LEU A 310 12.31 -19.43 12.01
C LEU A 310 12.76 -18.48 13.11
N ARG A 311 13.97 -18.64 13.61
CA ARG A 311 14.57 -17.80 14.66
C ARG A 311 15.89 -17.20 14.23
N ARG A 312 16.50 -17.71 13.15
CA ARG A 312 17.79 -17.24 12.66
C ARG A 312 17.63 -16.16 11.62
N GLY A 313 18.36 -15.06 11.78
CA GLY A 313 18.43 -13.97 10.81
C GLY A 313 17.14 -13.18 10.65
N VAL A 314 16.20 -13.30 11.59
CA VAL A 314 14.91 -12.59 11.55
C VAL A 314 15.12 -11.06 11.54
N GLN A 315 16.07 -10.54 12.33
CA GLN A 315 16.42 -9.12 12.33
C GLN A 315 16.76 -8.58 10.93
N GLN A 316 17.55 -9.33 10.18
CA GLN A 316 17.95 -8.90 8.83
C GLN A 316 16.85 -9.13 7.80
N ALA A 317 16.07 -10.18 7.98
CA ALA A 317 15.02 -10.56 7.04
C ALA A 317 13.86 -9.55 7.04
N VAL A 318 13.51 -8.97 8.20
CA VAL A 318 12.39 -8.02 8.30
C VAL A 318 12.68 -6.62 7.74
N VAL A 319 13.95 -6.27 7.49
CA VAL A 319 14.28 -4.95 6.96
C VAL A 319 13.65 -4.77 5.57
N GLY A 320 12.81 -3.75 5.44
CA GLY A 320 12.01 -3.48 4.25
C GLY A 320 10.59 -4.05 4.29
N ALA A 321 10.22 -4.84 5.31
CA ALA A 321 8.83 -5.21 5.59
C ALA A 321 8.00 -3.99 6.05
N TYR A 322 6.70 -4.16 6.16
CA TYR A 322 5.79 -3.12 6.62
C TYR A 322 5.05 -3.55 7.88
N ALA A 323 4.71 -2.57 8.70
CA ALA A 323 3.96 -2.79 9.92
C ALA A 323 2.61 -3.48 9.62
N GLY A 324 2.31 -4.53 10.35
CA GLY A 324 0.97 -5.10 10.39
C GLY A 324 -0.02 -4.13 11.03
N TRP A 325 0.43 -3.50 12.12
CA TRP A 325 -0.34 -2.46 12.84
C TRP A 325 0.62 -1.44 13.43
N SER A 326 0.70 -0.26 12.81
CA SER A 326 1.41 0.89 13.37
C SER A 326 0.46 1.79 14.16
N SER A 327 1.00 2.52 15.13
CA SER A 327 0.34 3.70 15.71
C SER A 327 0.71 4.95 14.90
N PRO A 328 0.12 6.12 15.18
CA PRO A 328 0.51 7.35 14.51
C PRO A 328 2.00 7.70 14.63
N ASN A 329 2.67 7.28 15.71
CA ASN A 329 4.03 7.68 16.07
C ASN A 329 5.01 6.52 16.26
N HIS A 330 4.55 5.27 16.07
CA HIS A 330 5.37 4.09 16.33
C HIS A 330 5.06 2.95 15.37
N ILE A 331 6.05 2.12 15.05
CA ILE A 331 5.88 0.95 14.16
C ILE A 331 4.88 -0.09 14.72
N LEU A 332 4.69 -0.11 16.04
CA LEU A 332 3.72 -0.97 16.72
C LEU A 332 2.57 -0.15 17.29
N ALA A 333 1.34 -0.59 17.06
CA ALA A 333 0.15 -0.01 17.68
C ALA A 333 -0.18 -0.68 18.99
N TYR A 334 0.20 -1.93 19.13
CA TYR A 334 -0.21 -2.81 20.22
C TYR A 334 0.95 -3.62 20.78
N ASP A 335 0.96 -3.78 22.07
CA ASP A 335 1.66 -4.84 22.78
C ASP A 335 0.66 -5.99 23.06
N GLU A 336 -0.05 -6.44 22.02
CA GLU A 336 -1.20 -7.34 22.17
C GLU A 336 -0.89 -8.82 22.02
N TYR A 337 -1.59 -9.61 22.84
CA TYR A 337 -1.89 -11.01 22.55
C TYR A 337 -2.90 -11.13 21.44
N LEU A 338 -2.72 -12.15 20.61
CA LEU A 338 -3.77 -12.58 19.71
C LEU A 338 -4.95 -13.12 20.53
N PRO A 339 -6.16 -12.57 20.35
CA PRO A 339 -7.34 -13.23 20.93
C PRO A 339 -7.43 -14.65 20.38
N ALA A 340 -7.69 -15.63 21.24
CA ALA A 340 -7.83 -17.03 20.84
C ALA A 340 -8.84 -17.26 19.69
N ALA A 341 -9.81 -16.35 19.54
CA ALA A 341 -10.79 -16.36 18.44
C ALA A 341 -10.20 -16.16 17.04
N TRP A 342 -8.98 -15.58 16.92
CA TRP A 342 -8.28 -15.41 15.64
C TRP A 342 -7.43 -16.61 15.26
N LEU A 343 -7.21 -17.51 16.19
CA LEU A 343 -6.43 -18.73 16.01
C LEU A 343 -7.34 -19.81 15.43
N LYS A 344 -7.59 -19.72 14.14
CA LYS A 344 -8.44 -20.70 13.42
C LYS A 344 -7.76 -22.05 13.22
N SER A 345 -6.44 -22.13 13.40
CA SER A 345 -5.71 -23.38 13.32
C SER A 345 -5.47 -23.99 14.71
N PRO A 346 -6.05 -25.14 15.03
CA PRO A 346 -5.80 -25.83 16.31
C PRO A 346 -4.31 -26.21 16.50
N ALA A 347 -3.59 -26.47 15.41
CA ALA A 347 -2.19 -26.86 15.43
C ALA A 347 -1.26 -25.72 15.87
N LEU A 348 -1.60 -24.47 15.53
CA LEU A 348 -0.78 -23.30 15.85
C LEU A 348 -1.25 -22.53 17.09
N SER A 349 -2.42 -22.85 17.61
CA SER A 349 -2.98 -22.19 18.80
C SER A 349 -2.00 -22.05 19.98
N PRO A 350 -1.20 -23.07 20.35
CA PRO A 350 -0.20 -22.94 21.40
C PRO A 350 0.97 -22.01 21.04
N ILE A 351 1.28 -21.87 19.75
CA ILE A 351 2.41 -21.06 19.28
C ILE A 351 2.10 -19.57 19.40
N TYR A 352 0.85 -19.19 19.16
CA TYR A 352 0.42 -17.79 19.15
C TYR A 352 -0.01 -17.27 20.52
N LEU A 353 -0.36 -18.14 21.44
CA LEU A 353 -0.75 -17.75 22.79
C LEU A 353 0.42 -17.04 23.49
N ASN A 354 0.16 -15.85 24.02
CA ASN A 354 1.13 -15.06 24.77
C ASN A 354 2.30 -14.44 23.95
N LYS A 355 2.14 -14.24 22.64
CA LYS A 355 3.16 -13.59 21.81
C LYS A 355 2.66 -12.25 21.25
N VAL A 356 3.52 -11.23 21.28
CA VAL A 356 3.26 -9.93 20.68
C VAL A 356 3.67 -9.98 19.21
N ARG A 357 2.75 -9.73 18.30
CA ARG A 357 3.05 -9.62 16.88
C ARG A 357 3.73 -8.30 16.57
N ALA A 358 4.89 -8.37 15.92
CA ALA A 358 5.58 -7.19 15.40
C ALA A 358 5.10 -6.87 13.98
N LEU A 359 5.04 -7.89 13.12
CA LEU A 359 4.70 -7.76 11.71
C LEU A 359 3.70 -8.85 11.32
N GLN A 360 2.87 -8.52 10.34
CA GLN A 360 2.00 -9.46 9.65
C GLN A 360 2.25 -9.34 8.14
N ASN A 361 2.63 -10.42 7.50
CA ASN A 361 3.22 -10.33 6.17
C ASN A 361 2.23 -10.31 5.00
N CYS A 362 0.95 -10.11 5.23
CA CYS A 362 0.04 -9.56 4.22
C CYS A 362 0.40 -8.08 3.93
N CYS A 363 0.87 -7.34 4.94
CA CYS A 363 1.27 -5.94 4.84
C CYS A 363 2.63 -5.73 4.18
N GLY A 364 3.55 -6.69 4.36
CA GLY A 364 4.89 -6.63 3.79
C GLY A 364 4.92 -6.33 2.29
N PRO A 365 4.23 -7.09 1.44
CA PRO A 365 4.14 -6.79 0.00
C PRO A 365 3.18 -5.64 -0.31
N SER A 366 2.19 -5.32 0.52
CA SER A 366 1.21 -4.27 0.24
C SER A 366 1.82 -2.87 0.23
N GLY A 367 2.78 -2.58 1.11
CA GLY A 367 3.46 -1.28 1.14
C GLY A 367 4.17 -0.95 -0.17
N PRO A 368 5.12 -1.76 -0.67
CA PRO A 368 5.81 -1.49 -1.93
C PRO A 368 4.88 -1.50 -3.13
N LYS A 369 3.80 -2.27 -3.11
CA LYS A 369 2.76 -2.23 -4.13
C LYS A 369 2.07 -0.87 -4.18
N ALA A 370 1.80 -0.25 -3.04
CA ALA A 370 1.27 1.10 -2.97
C ALA A 370 2.23 2.13 -3.60
N PHE A 371 3.54 1.97 -3.43
CA PHE A 371 4.53 2.83 -4.10
C PHE A 371 4.46 2.72 -5.63
N TYR A 372 4.31 1.51 -6.17
CA TYR A 372 4.15 1.34 -7.62
C TYR A 372 2.91 2.10 -8.13
N LEU A 373 1.78 1.93 -7.46
CA LEU A 373 0.53 2.57 -7.83
C LEU A 373 0.64 4.10 -7.83
N VAL A 374 1.25 4.66 -6.77
CA VAL A 374 1.49 6.10 -6.67
C VAL A 374 2.48 6.58 -7.74
N TRP A 375 3.55 5.83 -7.99
CA TRP A 375 4.55 6.13 -9.00
C TRP A 375 3.96 6.21 -10.41
N GLN A 376 3.04 5.30 -10.77
CA GLN A 376 2.33 5.31 -12.04
C GLN A 376 1.52 6.60 -12.25
N HIS A 377 0.98 7.16 -11.17
CA HIS A 377 0.08 8.31 -11.21
C HIS A 377 0.73 9.62 -10.78
N ALA A 378 2.00 9.59 -10.35
CA ALA A 378 2.72 10.80 -9.93
C ALA A 378 2.88 11.81 -11.07
N ALA A 379 3.15 11.34 -12.28
CA ALA A 379 3.15 12.15 -13.49
C ALA A 379 2.84 11.29 -14.71
N ARG A 380 2.21 11.91 -15.73
CA ARG A 380 1.90 11.28 -17.02
C ARG A 380 2.17 12.25 -18.16
N ALA A 381 2.58 11.71 -19.31
CA ALA A 381 2.70 12.46 -20.56
C ALA A 381 1.60 12.03 -21.52
N GLU A 382 0.77 12.98 -21.93
CA GLU A 382 -0.37 12.72 -22.81
C GLU A 382 -0.63 13.94 -23.70
N ALA A 383 -0.86 13.72 -24.99
CA ALA A 383 -1.24 14.75 -25.95
C ALA A 383 -0.30 15.99 -25.94
N GLY A 384 1.01 15.79 -25.80
CA GLY A 384 2.00 16.87 -25.77
C GLY A 384 2.01 17.69 -24.47
N VAL A 385 1.47 17.15 -23.39
CA VAL A 385 1.48 17.74 -22.04
C VAL A 385 2.07 16.74 -21.06
N VAL A 386 3.07 17.15 -20.29
CA VAL A 386 3.53 16.44 -19.10
C VAL A 386 2.73 16.95 -17.90
N ARG A 387 1.82 16.13 -17.41
CA ARG A 387 0.97 16.43 -16.25
C ARG A 387 1.62 15.88 -14.98
N ILE A 388 1.90 16.73 -14.02
CA ILE A 388 2.54 16.41 -12.74
C ILE A 388 1.47 16.49 -11.64
N ASN A 389 1.07 15.34 -11.13
CA ASN A 389 0.01 15.21 -10.14
C ASN A 389 0.56 15.28 -8.71
N LEU A 390 1.77 14.77 -8.47
CA LEU A 390 2.44 14.76 -7.18
C LEU A 390 3.78 15.50 -7.30
N LEU A 391 4.12 16.29 -6.27
CA LEU A 391 5.32 17.14 -6.27
C LEU A 391 6.57 16.33 -5.87
N MET A 392 6.78 15.19 -6.53
CA MET A 392 7.79 14.18 -6.21
C MET A 392 8.69 13.87 -7.40
N ASP A 393 9.78 13.18 -7.13
CA ASP A 393 10.71 12.69 -8.14
C ASP A 393 10.02 11.70 -9.09
N ARG A 394 10.17 11.93 -10.40
CA ARG A 394 9.68 11.06 -11.45
C ARG A 394 10.43 11.31 -12.77
N ALA A 395 10.82 10.26 -13.49
CA ALA A 395 11.38 10.40 -14.83
C ALA A 395 10.51 9.70 -15.88
N LEU A 396 10.03 10.49 -16.83
CA LEU A 396 9.31 10.06 -18.01
C LEU A 396 10.20 10.16 -19.25
N PRO A 397 9.87 9.51 -20.36
CA PRO A 397 10.56 9.72 -21.64
C PRO A 397 10.62 11.21 -22.03
N GLU A 398 9.58 11.98 -21.73
CA GLU A 398 9.41 13.40 -22.10
C GLU A 398 10.08 14.38 -21.14
N ALA A 399 10.24 14.03 -19.86
CA ALA A 399 10.77 14.95 -18.85
C ALA A 399 11.32 14.22 -17.61
N GLU A 400 12.27 14.87 -16.94
CA GLU A 400 12.70 14.51 -15.59
C GLU A 400 12.17 15.53 -14.59
N ILE A 401 11.48 15.05 -13.56
CA ILE A 401 10.82 15.83 -12.51
C ILE A 401 11.56 15.60 -11.21
N ARG A 402 11.91 16.68 -10.49
CA ARG A 402 12.57 16.64 -9.18
C ARG A 402 11.79 17.47 -8.19
N GLY A 403 11.32 16.84 -7.11
CA GLY A 403 10.66 17.47 -5.97
C GLY A 403 11.65 17.69 -4.83
N PHE A 404 11.61 18.87 -4.19
CA PHE A 404 12.58 19.25 -3.14
C PHE A 404 11.98 19.34 -1.74
N GLU A 405 10.67 19.08 -1.58
CA GLU A 405 10.04 19.05 -0.27
C GLU A 405 10.58 17.89 0.58
N PRO A 406 10.84 18.06 1.89
CA PRO A 406 10.52 19.22 2.74
C PRO A 406 11.62 20.29 2.85
N TYR A 407 12.67 20.22 2.06
CA TYR A 407 13.82 21.14 2.16
C TYR A 407 13.51 22.51 1.55
N GLU A 408 12.91 22.48 0.35
CA GLU A 408 12.51 23.66 -0.41
C GLU A 408 11.14 23.44 -1.06
N GLY A 409 10.30 24.45 -1.09
CA GLY A 409 9.08 24.47 -1.88
C GLY A 409 9.43 24.67 -3.36
N ARG A 410 9.90 23.61 -4.01
CA ARG A 410 10.38 23.66 -5.38
C ARG A 410 10.13 22.33 -6.12
N VAL A 411 9.75 22.47 -7.39
CA VAL A 411 9.78 21.38 -8.37
C VAL A 411 10.55 21.85 -9.59
N ASP A 412 11.56 21.11 -10.00
CA ASP A 412 12.32 21.29 -11.22
C ASP A 412 11.89 20.26 -12.25
N VAL A 413 11.63 20.70 -13.48
CA VAL A 413 11.26 19.84 -14.61
C VAL A 413 12.24 20.11 -15.76
N ARG A 414 13.09 19.12 -16.05
CA ARG A 414 13.95 19.16 -17.23
C ARG A 414 13.28 18.41 -18.37
N THR A 415 12.91 19.15 -19.41
CA THR A 415 12.26 18.57 -20.59
C THR A 415 13.26 17.77 -21.44
N ARG A 416 12.81 16.69 -22.03
CA ARG A 416 13.57 15.87 -23.00
C ARG A 416 13.00 15.98 -24.40
N THR A 417 11.75 16.40 -24.50
CA THR A 417 11.04 16.68 -25.74
C THR A 417 10.37 18.04 -25.65
N ARG A 418 10.00 18.62 -26.77
CA ARG A 418 9.16 19.82 -26.81
C ARG A 418 7.77 19.48 -26.28
N THR A 419 7.31 20.17 -25.23
CA THR A 419 6.08 19.83 -24.50
C THR A 419 5.54 21.02 -23.70
N ARG A 420 4.36 20.91 -23.16
CA ARG A 420 3.81 21.79 -22.10
C ARG A 420 3.88 21.07 -20.74
N ILE A 421 4.07 21.82 -19.68
CA ILE A 421 4.07 21.29 -18.33
C ILE A 421 2.80 21.74 -17.62
N ALA A 422 2.06 20.79 -17.04
CA ALA A 422 0.91 21.05 -16.18
C ALA A 422 1.27 20.58 -14.77
N LEU A 423 1.53 21.51 -13.84
CA LEU A 423 1.79 21.21 -12.44
C LEU A 423 0.52 21.39 -11.61
N ARG A 424 0.10 20.34 -10.91
CA ARG A 424 -1.00 20.44 -9.94
C ARG A 424 -0.62 21.37 -8.80
N ILE A 425 -1.54 22.27 -8.44
CA ILE A 425 -1.37 23.12 -7.26
C ILE A 425 -2.02 22.41 -6.05
N PRO A 426 -1.25 22.14 -4.97
CA PRO A 426 -1.83 21.67 -3.71
C PRO A 426 -2.91 22.62 -3.19
N GLY A 427 -4.01 22.07 -2.67
CA GLY A 427 -5.13 22.87 -2.16
C GLY A 427 -4.79 23.81 -1.01
N SER A 428 -3.61 23.62 -0.38
CA SER A 428 -3.07 24.53 0.64
C SER A 428 -2.37 25.77 0.08
N LEU A 429 -2.15 25.83 -1.24
CA LEU A 429 -1.46 26.93 -1.93
C LEU A 429 -2.44 27.68 -2.83
N GLY A 430 -2.37 29.01 -2.82
CA GLY A 430 -3.01 29.82 -3.85
C GLY A 430 -2.20 29.80 -5.16
N GLU A 431 -2.86 29.98 -6.29
CA GLU A 431 -2.18 30.05 -7.60
C GLU A 431 -1.10 31.13 -7.65
N ASP A 432 -1.38 32.30 -7.07
CA ASP A 432 -0.45 33.46 -7.00
C ASP A 432 0.78 33.19 -6.13
N ALA A 433 0.76 32.12 -5.33
CA ALA A 433 1.90 31.75 -4.49
C ALA A 433 2.99 30.98 -5.24
N VAL A 434 2.70 30.54 -6.48
CA VAL A 434 3.63 29.71 -7.26
C VAL A 434 4.29 30.57 -8.36
N ARG A 435 5.60 30.74 -8.27
CA ARG A 435 6.40 31.39 -9.31
C ARG A 435 6.96 30.35 -10.29
N VAL A 436 6.81 30.61 -11.57
CA VAL A 436 7.32 29.74 -12.65
C VAL A 436 8.43 30.44 -13.41
N THR A 437 9.52 29.71 -13.69
CA THR A 437 10.61 30.19 -14.55
C THR A 437 11.01 29.12 -15.54
N VAL A 438 11.52 29.56 -16.72
CA VAL A 438 12.21 28.70 -17.69
C VAL A 438 13.62 29.25 -17.88
N ASN A 439 14.62 28.39 -17.63
CA ASN A 439 16.04 28.74 -17.70
C ASN A 439 16.39 30.02 -16.90
N GLY A 440 15.67 30.24 -15.79
CA GLY A 440 15.82 31.41 -14.91
C GLY A 440 15.01 32.65 -15.29
N ALA A 441 14.43 32.71 -16.47
CA ALA A 441 13.52 33.79 -16.89
C ALA A 441 12.09 33.51 -16.42
N ASN A 442 11.36 34.54 -15.95
CA ASN A 442 9.97 34.38 -15.55
C ASN A 442 9.12 33.90 -16.73
N LEU A 443 8.25 32.94 -16.45
CA LEU A 443 7.30 32.36 -17.38
C LEU A 443 5.88 32.57 -16.85
N GLU A 444 5.00 33.12 -17.71
CA GLU A 444 3.58 33.19 -17.38
C GLU A 444 2.92 31.82 -17.61
N ALA A 445 2.39 31.22 -16.53
CA ALA A 445 1.60 30.01 -16.57
C ALA A 445 0.13 30.33 -16.23
N ARG A 446 -0.80 29.54 -16.73
CA ARG A 446 -2.24 29.76 -16.56
C ARG A 446 -2.85 28.64 -15.73
N LEU A 447 -3.69 28.98 -14.76
CA LEU A 447 -4.47 27.99 -14.04
C LEU A 447 -5.55 27.41 -14.96
N LYS A 448 -5.57 26.09 -15.06
CA LYS A 448 -6.60 25.33 -15.75
C LYS A 448 -6.85 24.02 -14.99
N GLU A 449 -8.10 23.82 -14.56
CA GLU A 449 -8.53 22.56 -13.89
C GLU A 449 -7.64 22.13 -12.70
N GLY A 450 -7.20 23.09 -11.89
CA GLY A 450 -6.33 22.84 -10.73
C GLY A 450 -4.83 22.68 -11.06
N TYR A 451 -4.44 22.90 -12.32
CA TYR A 451 -3.04 22.82 -12.78
C TYR A 451 -2.54 24.16 -13.32
N LEU A 452 -1.32 24.53 -12.96
CA LEU A 452 -0.58 25.58 -13.67
C LEU A 452 -0.02 25.02 -14.98
N LEU A 453 -0.59 25.48 -16.09
CA LEU A 453 -0.19 25.09 -17.44
C LEU A 453 0.77 26.12 -18.04
N THR A 454 1.97 25.67 -18.42
CA THR A 454 2.94 26.50 -19.13
C THR A 454 2.57 26.64 -20.62
N PRO A 455 3.07 27.68 -21.31
CA PRO A 455 3.25 27.62 -22.75
C PRO A 455 4.11 26.41 -23.15
N GLU A 456 4.22 26.16 -24.45
CA GLU A 456 5.14 25.15 -24.97
C GLU A 456 6.59 25.54 -24.66
N VAL A 457 7.38 24.58 -24.17
CA VAL A 457 8.82 24.72 -23.86
C VAL A 457 9.63 23.73 -24.69
N ASP A 458 10.87 24.07 -25.01
CA ASP A 458 11.72 23.26 -25.87
C ASP A 458 12.41 22.11 -25.11
N ALA A 459 12.92 21.13 -25.88
CA ALA A 459 13.73 20.05 -25.30
C ALA A 459 15.03 20.63 -24.69
N GLY A 460 15.35 20.18 -23.46
CA GLY A 460 16.50 20.64 -22.68
C GLY A 460 16.22 21.81 -21.76
N ASP A 461 15.05 22.44 -21.84
CA ASP A 461 14.67 23.52 -20.94
C ASP A 461 14.52 23.03 -19.49
N LEU A 462 14.87 23.92 -18.56
CA LEU A 462 14.61 23.74 -17.12
C LEU A 462 13.44 24.63 -16.70
N VAL A 463 12.27 24.01 -16.55
CA VAL A 463 11.10 24.67 -15.96
C VAL A 463 11.15 24.49 -14.45
N ARG A 464 11.08 25.60 -13.71
CA ARG A 464 11.12 25.59 -12.25
C ARG A 464 9.88 26.23 -11.66
N PHE A 465 9.24 25.51 -10.74
CA PHE A 465 8.14 25.99 -9.91
C PHE A 465 8.64 26.20 -8.49
N VAL A 466 8.42 27.39 -7.93
CA VAL A 466 8.82 27.75 -6.56
C VAL A 466 7.60 28.25 -5.81
N TYR A 467 7.39 27.70 -4.62
CA TYR A 467 6.23 27.98 -3.78
C TYR A 467 6.63 28.02 -2.29
N PRO A 468 5.83 28.69 -1.44
CA PRO A 468 6.09 28.73 -0.01
C PRO A 468 5.91 27.33 0.61
N LEU A 469 6.74 27.03 1.60
CA LEU A 469 6.70 25.77 2.35
C LEU A 469 6.48 26.08 3.85
N PRO A 470 5.24 26.35 4.27
CA PRO A 470 4.95 26.76 5.63
C PRO A 470 5.12 25.60 6.61
N GLU A 471 5.56 25.94 7.83
CA GLU A 471 5.48 25.04 8.97
C GLU A 471 4.15 25.24 9.69
N ARG A 472 3.58 24.15 10.19
CA ARG A 472 2.37 24.18 11.01
C ARG A 472 2.40 23.10 12.07
N VAL A 473 1.67 23.33 13.14
CA VAL A 473 1.46 22.37 14.24
C VAL A 473 -0.03 22.04 14.31
N GLU A 474 -0.32 20.75 14.38
CA GLU A 474 -1.68 20.22 14.40
C GLU A 474 -1.86 19.31 15.62
N ALA A 475 -2.94 19.45 16.36
CA ALA A 475 -3.34 18.52 17.41
C ALA A 475 -4.36 17.53 16.85
N ILE A 476 -4.09 16.24 17.02
CA ILE A 476 -5.00 15.17 16.60
C ILE A 476 -5.36 14.27 17.79
N SER A 477 -6.49 13.58 17.67
CA SER A 477 -6.90 12.55 18.61
C SER A 477 -7.27 11.29 17.84
N ILE A 478 -6.72 10.15 18.26
CA ILE A 478 -6.98 8.83 17.69
C ILE A 478 -7.63 7.97 18.77
N GLY A 479 -8.61 7.18 18.40
CA GLY A 479 -9.36 6.29 19.29
C GLY A 479 -10.86 6.53 19.26
N ASN A 480 -11.62 5.59 19.76
CA ASN A 480 -13.07 5.66 19.76
C ASN A 480 -13.60 6.57 20.88
N ARG A 481 -14.71 7.28 20.63
CA ARG A 481 -15.35 8.24 21.54
C ARG A 481 -15.80 7.65 22.89
N GLY A 482 -15.89 6.34 23.04
CA GLY A 482 -16.26 5.66 24.30
C GLY A 482 -15.08 5.05 25.07
N PHE A 483 -13.85 5.10 24.53
CA PHE A 483 -12.66 4.47 25.08
C PHE A 483 -11.49 5.44 25.16
N GLN A 484 -10.29 4.94 25.47
CA GLN A 484 -9.11 5.76 25.62
C GLN A 484 -8.79 6.47 24.30
N GLN A 485 -8.76 7.80 24.34
CA GLN A 485 -8.28 8.63 23.22
C GLN A 485 -6.81 8.96 23.44
N TYR A 486 -6.03 8.74 22.40
CA TYR A 486 -4.63 9.13 22.34
C TYR A 486 -4.52 10.48 21.62
N ARG A 487 -3.84 11.43 22.27
CA ARG A 487 -3.63 12.77 21.73
C ARG A 487 -2.21 12.92 21.25
N TYR A 488 -2.07 13.44 20.05
CA TYR A 488 -0.78 13.69 19.43
C TYR A 488 -0.69 15.14 18.94
N THR A 489 0.53 15.65 18.91
CA THR A 489 0.89 16.90 18.26
C THR A 489 1.76 16.58 17.06
N VAL A 490 1.33 17.01 15.88
CA VAL A 490 1.99 16.75 14.60
C VAL A 490 2.63 18.04 14.10
N THR A 491 3.93 18.01 13.87
CA THR A 491 4.67 19.13 13.28
C THR A 491 4.90 18.87 11.82
N TRP A 492 4.45 19.76 10.96
CA TRP A 492 4.53 19.69 9.52
C TRP A 492 5.45 20.74 8.91
N ARG A 493 6.00 20.41 7.73
CA ARG A 493 6.55 21.38 6.79
C ARG A 493 6.05 21.04 5.38
N GLY A 494 5.20 21.91 4.84
CA GLY A 494 4.45 21.59 3.63
C GLY A 494 3.55 20.35 3.80
N SER A 495 3.72 19.36 2.94
CA SER A 495 3.01 18.08 2.98
C SER A 495 3.75 16.99 3.80
N THR A 496 4.91 17.32 4.38
CA THR A 496 5.77 16.36 5.10
C THR A 496 5.65 16.55 6.61
N VAL A 497 5.38 15.47 7.34
CA VAL A 497 5.43 15.43 8.80
C VAL A 497 6.89 15.31 9.24
N LEU A 498 7.34 16.22 10.11
CA LEU A 498 8.68 16.20 10.68
C LEU A 498 8.75 15.42 11.99
N ARG A 499 7.72 15.58 12.83
CA ARG A 499 7.64 14.94 14.15
C ARG A 499 6.20 14.75 14.59
N ILE A 500 5.98 13.67 15.34
CA ILE A 500 4.75 13.42 16.11
C ILE A 500 5.12 13.20 17.57
N THR A 501 4.43 13.90 18.48
CA THR A 501 4.64 13.76 19.93
C THR A 501 3.34 13.42 20.65
N PRO A 502 3.36 12.62 21.75
CA PRO A 502 4.54 11.97 22.32
C PRO A 502 5.16 10.96 21.35
N GLY A 503 6.45 10.61 21.55
CA GLY A 503 7.19 9.61 20.77
C GLY A 503 6.97 8.18 21.26
N ASP A 504 6.37 7.99 22.45
CA ASP A 504 6.22 6.70 23.10
C ASP A 504 5.22 5.80 22.36
N CYS A 505 5.49 4.49 22.36
CA CYS A 505 4.53 3.51 21.91
C CYS A 505 3.25 3.58 22.76
N PRO A 506 2.05 3.66 22.17
CA PRO A 506 0.81 3.63 22.94
C PRO A 506 0.62 2.23 23.51
N SER A 507 1.09 2.03 24.74
CA SER A 507 0.84 0.80 25.49
C SER A 507 -0.65 0.74 25.85
N ARG A 508 -1.34 -0.26 25.32
CA ARG A 508 -2.64 -0.65 25.85
C ARG A 508 -2.39 -1.48 27.09
N GLY A 509 -2.18 -0.94 28.22
CA GLY A 509 -2.09 -1.70 29.47
C GLY A 509 -3.28 -2.63 29.67
N ARG A 510 -3.38 -3.72 28.90
CA ARG A 510 -4.30 -4.83 29.12
C ARG A 510 -3.75 -5.77 30.20
N SER A 511 -3.04 -5.20 31.16
CA SER A 511 -2.55 -5.91 32.34
C SER A 511 -3.64 -6.69 33.10
N HIS A 512 -4.92 -6.35 32.90
CA HIS A 512 -6.05 -7.02 33.54
C HIS A 512 -6.45 -8.36 32.88
N LEU A 513 -5.98 -8.65 31.67
CA LEU A 513 -6.23 -9.92 30.98
C LEU A 513 -5.07 -10.92 31.11
N MET A 514 -3.97 -10.51 31.76
CA MET A 514 -2.73 -11.26 31.81
C MET A 514 -2.31 -11.50 33.25
N ALA A 515 -2.01 -12.77 33.57
CA ALA A 515 -1.50 -13.15 34.88
C ALA A 515 -0.12 -12.52 35.18
N GLU A 516 0.65 -12.21 34.16
CA GLU A 516 1.89 -11.43 34.24
C GLU A 516 2.00 -10.41 33.06
N PRO A 517 2.50 -9.18 33.33
CA PRO A 517 2.76 -8.23 32.25
C PRO A 517 3.82 -8.82 31.32
N VAL A 518 3.55 -8.88 30.02
CA VAL A 518 4.60 -9.09 29.03
C VAL A 518 5.56 -7.93 29.19
N ARG A 519 6.76 -8.21 29.65
CA ARG A 519 7.84 -7.24 29.56
C ARG A 519 8.17 -7.11 28.07
N LEU A 520 7.77 -5.99 27.50
CA LEU A 520 8.26 -5.62 26.19
C LEU A 520 9.78 -5.66 26.26
N TYR A 521 10.42 -6.34 25.32
CA TYR A 521 11.88 -6.52 25.29
C TYR A 521 12.61 -5.24 24.87
N TYR A 522 11.92 -4.13 24.78
CA TYR A 522 12.45 -2.81 24.44
C TYR A 522 12.16 -1.79 25.55
N GLY A 523 13.03 -0.79 25.67
CA GLY A 523 12.93 0.26 26.70
C GLY A 523 11.69 1.15 26.55
N ALA A 524 11.51 2.07 27.49
CA ALA A 524 10.36 2.98 27.58
C ALA A 524 10.14 3.84 26.31
N GLU A 525 11.18 4.07 25.52
CA GLU A 525 11.10 4.85 24.28
C GLU A 525 10.51 4.05 23.11
N GLY A 526 10.34 2.73 23.28
CA GLY A 526 9.91 1.81 22.23
C GLY A 526 10.98 1.56 21.16
N PRO A 527 10.83 0.47 20.35
CA PRO A 527 11.91 0.02 19.48
C PRO A 527 12.05 0.82 18.19
N HIS A 528 10.99 1.45 17.70
CA HIS A 528 11.00 2.04 16.37
C HIS A 528 10.03 3.24 16.27
N PRO A 529 10.40 4.39 16.86
CA PRO A 529 9.60 5.59 16.73
C PRO A 529 9.59 6.10 15.28
N LEU A 530 8.43 6.58 14.84
CA LEU A 530 8.23 7.16 13.52
C LEU A 530 8.42 8.68 13.55
N TYR A 531 8.67 9.29 12.40
CA TYR A 531 8.74 10.74 12.22
C TYR A 531 9.82 11.44 13.05
N GLN A 532 11.03 10.91 13.04
CA GLN A 532 12.22 11.59 13.59
C GLN A 532 12.98 12.29 12.46
N ARG A 533 12.37 13.30 11.85
CA ARG A 533 12.85 13.92 10.60
C ARG A 533 13.38 15.33 10.75
N GLU A 534 13.31 15.94 11.92
CA GLU A 534 13.76 17.35 12.12
C GLU A 534 15.22 17.54 11.72
N GLY A 535 16.08 16.58 12.03
CA GLY A 535 17.49 16.62 11.64
C GLY A 535 17.75 16.60 10.14
N MET A 536 16.78 16.16 9.33
CA MET A 536 16.90 16.13 7.86
C MET A 536 17.01 17.52 7.26
N LEU A 537 16.37 18.52 7.86
CA LEU A 537 16.31 19.89 7.33
C LEU A 537 17.66 20.62 7.33
N PHE A 538 18.66 20.10 8.02
CA PHE A 538 20.00 20.71 8.11
C PHE A 538 20.95 20.29 7.00
N SER A 539 20.52 19.40 6.11
CA SER A 539 21.34 18.90 5.01
C SER A 539 20.60 19.05 3.70
N ALA A 540 21.27 19.58 2.69
CA ALA A 540 20.70 19.61 1.34
C ALA A 540 20.46 18.18 0.83
N PRO A 541 19.32 17.90 0.15
CA PRO A 541 19.03 16.59 -0.38
C PRO A 541 19.98 16.26 -1.54
N THR A 542 20.45 15.02 -1.59
CA THR A 542 21.17 14.49 -2.76
C THR A 542 20.15 13.80 -3.65
N PRO A 543 19.98 14.24 -4.92
CA PRO A 543 19.10 13.56 -5.86
C PRO A 543 19.55 12.11 -6.09
N GLY A 544 18.63 11.15 -5.91
CA GLY A 544 18.86 9.76 -6.26
C GLY A 544 18.69 9.51 -7.78
N PRO A 545 19.16 8.36 -8.28
CA PRO A 545 18.90 7.96 -9.66
C PRO A 545 17.40 7.72 -9.87
N LEU A 546 16.92 8.00 -11.08
CA LEU A 546 15.54 7.74 -11.50
C LEU A 546 15.54 6.83 -12.73
N LYS A 547 14.63 5.86 -12.74
CA LYS A 547 14.37 5.04 -13.92
C LYS A 547 13.47 5.81 -14.89
N VAL A 548 13.97 6.03 -16.10
CA VAL A 548 13.17 6.63 -17.17
C VAL A 548 12.20 5.61 -17.73
N SER A 549 10.93 5.75 -17.43
CA SER A 549 9.89 4.82 -17.88
C SER A 549 8.50 5.44 -17.69
N ALA A 550 7.60 5.20 -18.65
CA ALA A 550 6.17 5.38 -18.40
C ALA A 550 5.61 4.27 -17.48
N GLY A 551 6.28 3.11 -17.46
CA GLY A 551 5.81 1.88 -16.81
C GLY A 551 4.63 1.24 -17.56
N PRO A 552 4.44 -0.08 -17.47
CA PRO A 552 3.22 -0.72 -17.95
C PRO A 552 2.04 -0.38 -17.03
N ASP A 553 0.87 -0.19 -17.60
CA ASP A 553 -0.37 -0.02 -16.84
C ASP A 553 -0.87 -1.41 -16.40
N ILE A 554 -0.36 -1.87 -15.28
CA ILE A 554 -0.71 -3.19 -14.73
C ILE A 554 -1.98 -3.15 -13.86
N TRP A 555 -2.28 -1.98 -13.29
CA TRP A 555 -3.33 -1.80 -12.30
C TRP A 555 -4.51 -1.00 -12.76
#